data_4e48d047c11a8b6eec6553023aadc8e2
#
_entry.id   4e48d047c11a8b6eec6553023aadc8e2
#
_cell.length_a   1.000
_cell.length_b   1.000
_cell.length_c   1.000
_cell.angle_alpha   90.00
_cell.angle_beta   90.00
_cell.angle_gamma   90.00
#
_symmetry.space_group_name_H-M   'P 1'
#
loop_
_entity.id
_entity.type
_entity.pdbx_description
1 polymer ?
#
loop_
_entity_poly.entity_id
_entity_poly.type
_entity_poly.pdbx_seq_one_letter_code
_entity_poly.pdbx_strand_id
1 'polypeptide(L)'
;GAVMLVLVLQTARLTLVQGASHRAVATARLHEQQWLPTWRGSILDRNGRILARDEPRWEAAVSWDAITGQWAEDHATRAARKAMGRKAWSMASPEQRSALIEIKRGPWDDMLAAMWSTIATAANLSAEEMDERLNAIRSRVQHMAAVVWEQQRRRHEARFGDGESPDFVPRPIREQMDVHVIVPDLTEAQAVGLEAFAADHDDVLDLRYARRRIHPFDDERIDVDMSTMPMPIRSNEVKQIVVPRVASTILGDLRNEVWQE
;
A
#
# COMPACT_ATOMS: atom_id res chain seq x y z
N GLY A 1 -34.39 13.25 41.57
CA GLY A 1 -33.43 12.71 42.52
C GLY A 1 -32.84 11.37 42.12
N ALA A 2 -33.64 10.31 41.92
CA ALA A 2 -33.14 8.94 41.68
C ALA A 2 -32.30 8.79 40.39
N VAL A 3 -32.71 9.41 39.29
CA VAL A 3 -31.98 9.35 38.00
C VAL A 3 -30.58 9.97 38.12
N MET A 4 -30.44 11.10 38.81
CA MET A 4 -29.13 11.75 39.05
C MET A 4 -28.21 10.85 39.89
N LEU A 5 -28.74 10.18 40.89
CA LEU A 5 -27.98 9.25 41.73
C LEU A 5 -27.44 8.08 40.90
N VAL A 6 -28.28 7.49 40.03
CA VAL A 6 -27.86 6.41 39.10
C VAL A 6 -26.78 6.87 38.16
N LEU A 7 -26.90 8.07 37.58
CA LEU A 7 -25.87 8.64 36.68
C LEU A 7 -24.53 8.87 37.42
N VAL A 8 -24.57 9.38 38.65
CA VAL A 8 -23.35 9.59 39.45
C VAL A 8 -22.69 8.26 39.81
N LEU A 9 -23.45 7.25 40.20
CA LEU A 9 -22.93 5.91 40.48
C LEU A 9 -22.33 5.25 39.24
N GLN A 10 -23.00 5.39 38.10
CA GLN A 10 -22.51 4.86 36.84
C GLN A 10 -21.22 5.56 36.41
N THR A 11 -21.14 6.87 36.51
CA THR A 11 -19.93 7.63 36.20
C THR A 11 -18.78 7.27 37.14
N ALA A 12 -19.07 7.15 38.45
CA ALA A 12 -18.07 6.71 39.41
C ALA A 12 -17.55 5.29 39.10
N ARG A 13 -18.44 4.36 38.71
CA ARG A 13 -18.06 3.01 38.31
C ARG A 13 -17.15 3.03 37.05
N LEU A 14 -17.51 3.79 36.01
CA LEU A 14 -16.75 3.90 34.78
C LEU A 14 -15.38 4.53 35.03
N THR A 15 -15.28 5.56 35.88
CA THR A 15 -14.01 6.27 36.13
C THR A 15 -13.11 5.57 37.15
N LEU A 16 -13.66 5.09 38.26
CA LEU A 16 -12.89 4.52 39.39
C LEU A 16 -12.60 3.04 39.21
N VAL A 17 -13.57 2.26 38.70
CA VAL A 17 -13.42 0.80 38.57
C VAL A 17 -12.91 0.40 37.17
N GLN A 18 -13.42 1.02 36.10
CA GLN A 18 -13.10 0.66 34.72
C GLN A 18 -12.13 1.64 34.03
N GLY A 19 -11.80 2.75 34.68
CA GLY A 19 -10.96 3.81 34.09
C GLY A 19 -9.56 3.34 33.73
N ALA A 20 -8.98 2.40 34.48
CA ALA A 20 -7.68 1.84 34.17
C ALA A 20 -7.70 0.98 32.90
N SER A 21 -8.72 0.14 32.72
CA SER A 21 -8.89 -0.70 31.54
C SER A 21 -9.18 0.12 30.29
N HIS A 22 -10.03 1.15 30.39
CA HIS A 22 -10.31 2.06 29.28
C HIS A 22 -9.08 2.88 28.88
N ARG A 23 -8.27 3.33 29.85
CA ARG A 23 -7.00 3.99 29.56
C ARG A 23 -6.00 3.05 28.89
N ALA A 24 -5.88 1.81 29.34
CA ALA A 24 -5.00 0.83 28.71
C ALA A 24 -5.37 0.57 27.24
N VAL A 25 -6.67 0.41 26.96
CA VAL A 25 -7.18 0.25 25.58
C VAL A 25 -6.95 1.50 24.74
N ALA A 26 -7.20 2.69 25.30
CA ALA A 26 -6.95 3.95 24.60
C ALA A 26 -5.45 4.14 24.31
N THR A 27 -4.59 3.86 25.29
CA THR A 27 -3.13 3.94 25.12
C THR A 27 -2.64 2.93 24.08
N ALA A 28 -3.15 1.69 24.10
CA ALA A 28 -2.81 0.67 23.11
C ALA A 28 -3.20 1.10 21.67
N ARG A 29 -4.34 1.81 21.52
CA ARG A 29 -4.78 2.35 20.22
C ARG A 29 -3.96 3.58 19.77
N LEU A 30 -3.36 4.32 20.70
CA LEU A 30 -2.50 5.47 20.40
C LEU A 30 -1.05 5.06 20.13
N HIS A 31 -0.63 3.86 20.55
CA HIS A 31 0.69 3.32 20.24
C HIS A 31 0.62 2.58 18.91
N GLU A 32 0.81 3.29 17.82
CA GLU A 32 1.07 2.70 16.53
C GLU A 32 2.57 2.35 16.45
N GLN A 33 2.88 1.05 16.32
CA GLN A 33 4.24 0.62 16.04
C GLN A 33 4.53 0.85 14.56
N GLN A 34 5.26 1.92 14.28
CA GLN A 34 5.77 2.17 12.93
C GLN A 34 7.19 1.61 12.83
N TRP A 35 7.39 0.66 11.94
CA TRP A 35 8.72 0.17 11.60
C TRP A 35 9.46 1.24 10.78
N LEU A 36 10.49 1.83 11.39
CA LEU A 36 11.33 2.76 10.65
C LEU A 36 12.29 1.97 9.75
N PRO A 37 12.31 2.24 8.45
CA PRO A 37 13.26 1.62 7.56
C PRO A 37 14.68 2.04 7.97
N THR A 38 15.52 1.08 8.34
CA THR A 38 16.92 1.32 8.75
C THR A 38 17.88 1.08 7.59
N TRP A 39 18.97 1.82 7.53
CA TRP A 39 20.07 1.55 6.61
C TRP A 39 20.78 0.26 7.01
N ARG A 40 20.81 -0.69 6.07
CA ARG A 40 21.65 -1.88 6.26
C ARG A 40 23.06 -1.57 5.81
N GLY A 41 24.04 -1.99 6.58
CA GLY A 41 25.44 -1.88 6.20
C GLY A 41 25.75 -2.64 4.92
N SER A 42 26.82 -2.23 4.24
CA SER A 42 27.34 -2.99 3.11
C SER A 42 27.97 -4.28 3.59
N ILE A 43 27.77 -5.36 2.83
CA ILE A 43 28.47 -6.62 3.04
C ILE A 43 29.64 -6.66 2.07
N LEU A 44 30.84 -6.86 2.60
CA LEU A 44 32.09 -6.87 1.85
C LEU A 44 32.70 -8.27 1.86
N ASP A 45 33.41 -8.63 0.80
CA ASP A 45 34.30 -9.78 0.80
C ASP A 45 35.61 -9.49 1.55
N ARG A 46 36.49 -10.50 1.67
CA ARG A 46 37.80 -10.35 2.34
C ARG A 46 38.72 -9.32 1.67
N ASN A 47 38.47 -8.96 0.42
CA ASN A 47 39.25 -8.00 -0.35
C ASN A 47 38.61 -6.60 -0.36
N GLY A 48 37.51 -6.42 0.39
CA GLY A 48 36.79 -5.15 0.46
C GLY A 48 35.82 -4.89 -0.71
N ARG A 49 35.54 -5.87 -1.58
CA ARG A 49 34.54 -5.72 -2.66
C ARG A 49 33.15 -5.79 -2.04
N ILE A 50 32.26 -4.92 -2.52
CA ILE A 50 30.89 -4.83 -2.04
C ILE A 50 30.07 -5.99 -2.64
N LEU A 51 29.68 -6.96 -1.80
CA LEU A 51 28.80 -8.05 -2.18
C LEU A 51 27.32 -7.66 -2.13
N ALA A 52 26.96 -6.80 -1.20
CA ALA A 52 25.62 -6.25 -1.10
C ALA A 52 25.64 -4.87 -0.45
N ARG A 53 24.81 -3.95 -0.94
CA ARG A 53 24.60 -2.62 -0.34
C ARG A 53 23.19 -2.13 -0.57
N ASP A 54 22.73 -1.21 0.28
CA ASP A 54 21.48 -0.50 0.04
C ASP A 54 21.76 0.72 -0.83
N GLU A 55 20.93 0.91 -1.86
CA GLU A 55 20.91 2.13 -2.66
C GLU A 55 19.63 2.93 -2.36
N PRO A 56 19.74 4.27 -2.31
CA PRO A 56 18.57 5.11 -2.18
C PRO A 56 17.69 4.98 -3.43
N ARG A 57 16.40 4.84 -3.20
CA ARG A 57 15.36 4.79 -4.23
C ARG A 57 14.15 5.56 -3.75
N TRP A 58 13.23 5.80 -4.64
CA TRP A 58 11.94 6.38 -4.35
C TRP A 58 10.83 5.43 -4.80
N GLU A 59 9.69 5.55 -4.18
CA GLU A 59 8.49 4.81 -4.53
C GLU A 59 7.34 5.80 -4.75
N ALA A 60 6.60 5.60 -5.83
CA ALA A 60 5.34 6.31 -6.03
C ALA A 60 4.21 5.41 -5.51
N ALA A 61 3.54 5.87 -4.47
CA ALA A 61 2.40 5.21 -3.85
C ALA A 61 1.14 6.05 -4.04
N VAL A 62 0.01 5.40 -4.30
CA VAL A 62 -1.26 6.07 -4.60
C VAL A 62 -2.34 5.54 -3.69
N SER A 63 -3.25 6.42 -3.24
CA SER A 63 -4.36 6.05 -2.37
C SER A 63 -5.30 5.05 -3.04
N TRP A 64 -5.88 4.13 -2.27
CA TRP A 64 -6.86 3.17 -2.76
C TRP A 64 -8.04 3.82 -3.46
N ASP A 65 -8.52 4.93 -2.91
CA ASP A 65 -9.65 5.66 -3.46
C ASP A 65 -9.36 6.24 -4.84
N ALA A 66 -8.11 6.67 -5.10
CA ALA A 66 -7.67 7.09 -6.43
C ALA A 66 -7.55 5.90 -7.40
N ILE A 67 -7.04 4.75 -6.93
CA ILE A 67 -6.92 3.53 -7.73
C ILE A 67 -8.30 3.03 -8.18
N THR A 68 -9.32 3.16 -7.34
CA THR A 68 -10.70 2.73 -7.65
C THR A 68 -11.54 3.79 -8.33
N GLY A 69 -11.09 5.04 -8.36
CA GLY A 69 -11.87 6.20 -8.82
C GLY A 69 -12.84 6.76 -7.79
N GLN A 70 -12.90 6.17 -6.59
CA GLN A 70 -13.76 6.64 -5.49
C GLN A 70 -13.40 8.07 -5.07
N TRP A 71 -12.10 8.40 -5.10
CA TRP A 71 -11.62 9.76 -4.82
C TRP A 71 -12.29 10.81 -5.71
N ALA A 72 -12.38 10.56 -7.03
CA ALA A 72 -13.02 11.48 -7.97
C ALA A 72 -14.53 11.59 -7.69
N GLU A 73 -15.18 10.48 -7.37
CA GLU A 73 -16.62 10.44 -7.02
C GLU A 73 -16.91 11.21 -5.73
N ASP A 74 -16.08 11.08 -4.71
CA ASP A 74 -16.22 11.80 -3.44
C ASP A 74 -16.03 13.31 -3.62
N HIS A 75 -15.07 13.72 -4.46
CA HIS A 75 -14.86 15.12 -4.79
C HIS A 75 -16.02 15.68 -5.62
N ALA A 76 -16.50 14.94 -6.61
CA ALA A 76 -17.67 15.28 -7.40
C ALA A 76 -18.92 15.41 -6.51
N THR A 77 -19.11 14.50 -5.56
CA THR A 77 -20.21 14.54 -4.60
C THR A 77 -20.15 15.77 -3.72
N ARG A 78 -18.97 16.12 -3.22
CA ARG A 78 -18.75 17.34 -2.44
C ARG A 78 -19.03 18.60 -3.27
N ALA A 79 -18.57 18.63 -4.52
CA ALA A 79 -18.80 19.74 -5.46
C ALA A 79 -20.29 19.87 -5.83
N ALA A 80 -20.97 18.76 -6.11
CA ALA A 80 -22.40 18.71 -6.41
C ALA A 80 -23.23 19.21 -5.22
N ARG A 81 -22.93 18.73 -4.02
CA ARG A 81 -23.58 19.18 -2.78
C ARG A 81 -23.39 20.67 -2.50
N LYS A 82 -22.17 21.18 -2.76
CA LYS A 82 -21.85 22.63 -2.64
C LYS A 82 -22.64 23.44 -3.65
N ALA A 83 -22.72 22.98 -4.91
CA ALA A 83 -23.43 23.66 -5.99
C ALA A 83 -24.95 23.72 -5.77
N MET A 84 -25.55 22.60 -5.31
CA MET A 84 -26.99 22.52 -5.06
C MET A 84 -27.38 23.23 -3.75
N GLY A 85 -26.49 23.28 -2.78
CA GLY A 85 -26.75 23.79 -1.44
C GLY A 85 -27.39 22.75 -0.51
N ARG A 86 -27.14 22.90 0.80
CA ARG A 86 -27.48 21.89 1.82
C ARG A 86 -28.97 21.52 1.85
N LYS A 87 -29.86 22.54 1.77
CA LYS A 87 -31.32 22.33 1.85
C LYS A 87 -31.86 21.61 0.60
N ALA A 88 -31.47 22.07 -0.59
CA ALA A 88 -31.90 21.44 -1.84
C ALA A 88 -31.35 20.01 -1.95
N TRP A 89 -30.09 19.78 -1.55
CA TRP A 89 -29.50 18.45 -1.54
C TRP A 89 -30.25 17.44 -0.67
N SER A 90 -30.73 17.87 0.52
CA SER A 90 -31.49 16.98 1.40
C SER A 90 -32.87 16.59 0.84
N MET A 91 -33.44 17.44 -0.04
CA MET A 91 -34.75 17.23 -0.67
C MET A 91 -34.64 16.57 -2.08
N ALA A 92 -33.45 16.55 -2.67
CA ALA A 92 -33.26 16.01 -4.01
C ALA A 92 -33.41 14.50 -4.03
N SER A 93 -33.94 13.97 -5.13
CA SER A 93 -34.03 12.52 -5.36
C SER A 93 -32.64 11.90 -5.60
N PRO A 94 -32.49 10.58 -5.41
CA PRO A 94 -31.22 9.89 -5.72
C PRO A 94 -30.77 10.15 -7.17
N GLU A 95 -31.70 10.15 -8.15
CA GLU A 95 -31.42 10.35 -9.56
C GLU A 95 -30.91 11.76 -9.83
N GLN A 96 -31.50 12.78 -9.19
CA GLN A 96 -31.06 14.20 -9.30
C GLN A 96 -29.66 14.37 -8.71
N ARG A 97 -29.35 13.70 -7.60
CA ARG A 97 -28.01 13.74 -7.00
C ARG A 97 -26.99 13.08 -7.91
N SER A 98 -27.31 11.87 -8.42
CA SER A 98 -26.40 11.12 -9.32
C SER A 98 -26.12 11.90 -10.61
N ALA A 99 -27.15 12.48 -11.23
CA ALA A 99 -26.97 13.28 -12.45
C ALA A 99 -26.05 14.50 -12.21
N LEU A 100 -26.19 15.18 -11.06
CA LEU A 100 -25.33 16.32 -10.74
C LEU A 100 -23.91 15.90 -10.37
N ILE A 101 -23.73 14.75 -9.70
CA ILE A 101 -22.42 14.17 -9.41
C ILE A 101 -21.69 13.88 -10.72
N GLU A 102 -22.37 13.23 -11.68
CA GLU A 102 -21.80 12.90 -12.99
C GLU A 102 -21.32 14.14 -13.74
N ILE A 103 -22.13 15.22 -13.75
CA ILE A 103 -21.74 16.50 -14.35
C ILE A 103 -20.50 17.11 -13.67
N LYS A 104 -20.32 16.88 -12.36
CA LYS A 104 -19.19 17.44 -11.57
C LYS A 104 -17.96 16.54 -11.55
N ARG A 105 -18.04 15.35 -12.09
CA ARG A 105 -16.97 14.35 -12.01
C ARG A 105 -15.82 14.61 -12.98
N GLY A 106 -16.12 15.10 -14.19
CA GLY A 106 -15.13 15.27 -15.27
C GLY A 106 -13.78 15.88 -14.84
N PRO A 107 -13.74 17.06 -14.18
CA PRO A 107 -12.47 17.65 -13.76
C PRO A 107 -11.61 16.77 -12.83
N TRP A 108 -12.23 15.93 -12.04
CA TRP A 108 -11.53 15.03 -11.10
C TRP A 108 -11.02 13.78 -11.82
N ASP A 109 -11.78 13.23 -12.77
CA ASP A 109 -11.33 12.16 -13.64
C ASP A 109 -10.15 12.63 -14.52
N ASP A 110 -10.22 13.86 -15.07
CA ASP A 110 -9.13 14.47 -15.84
C ASP A 110 -7.85 14.62 -15.00
N MET A 111 -7.98 14.99 -13.72
CA MET A 111 -6.86 15.10 -12.79
C MET A 111 -6.24 13.72 -12.52
N LEU A 112 -7.06 12.69 -12.26
CA LEU A 112 -6.55 11.32 -12.09
C LEU A 112 -5.87 10.81 -13.36
N ALA A 113 -6.42 11.10 -14.54
CA ALA A 113 -5.81 10.75 -15.82
C ALA A 113 -4.45 11.45 -16.00
N ALA A 114 -4.36 12.74 -15.65
CA ALA A 114 -3.09 13.47 -15.67
C ALA A 114 -2.06 12.87 -14.69
N MET A 115 -2.49 12.48 -13.49
CA MET A 115 -1.65 11.79 -12.51
C MET A 115 -1.08 10.49 -13.09
N TRP A 116 -1.94 9.62 -13.63
CA TRP A 116 -1.48 8.34 -14.21
C TRP A 116 -0.51 8.55 -15.36
N SER A 117 -0.79 9.52 -16.24
CA SER A 117 0.12 9.89 -17.34
C SER A 117 1.47 10.40 -16.83
N THR A 118 1.47 11.21 -15.78
CA THR A 118 2.69 11.76 -15.18
C THR A 118 3.52 10.65 -14.55
N ILE A 119 2.90 9.74 -13.79
CA ILE A 119 3.58 8.58 -13.18
C ILE A 119 4.14 7.66 -14.28
N ALA A 120 3.36 7.34 -15.30
CA ALA A 120 3.78 6.48 -16.41
C ALA A 120 4.98 7.06 -17.14
N THR A 121 4.93 8.36 -17.43
CA THR A 121 6.04 9.09 -18.10
C THR A 121 7.31 9.09 -17.26
N ALA A 122 7.20 9.44 -15.96
CA ALA A 122 8.35 9.47 -15.07
C ALA A 122 8.98 8.08 -14.89
N ALA A 123 8.18 7.04 -14.85
CA ALA A 123 8.62 5.65 -14.67
C ALA A 123 9.00 4.95 -15.99
N ASN A 124 8.82 5.59 -17.15
CA ASN A 124 8.95 4.99 -18.47
C ASN A 124 8.09 3.73 -18.67
N LEU A 125 6.85 3.77 -18.18
CA LEU A 125 5.89 2.70 -18.33
C LEU A 125 4.94 2.96 -19.49
N SER A 126 4.56 1.91 -20.20
CA SER A 126 3.44 1.96 -21.14
C SER A 126 2.09 2.04 -20.39
N ALA A 127 1.04 2.45 -21.09
CA ALA A 127 -0.32 2.46 -20.53
C ALA A 127 -0.76 1.05 -20.12
N GLU A 128 -0.40 0.03 -20.90
CA GLU A 128 -0.71 -1.38 -20.64
C GLU A 128 -0.04 -1.87 -19.34
N GLU A 129 1.25 -1.58 -19.17
CA GLU A 129 1.99 -1.93 -17.94
C GLU A 129 1.42 -1.22 -16.70
N MET A 130 0.98 0.03 -16.85
CA MET A 130 0.31 0.76 -15.76
C MET A 130 -1.01 0.10 -15.40
N ASP A 131 -1.84 -0.23 -16.38
CA ASP A 131 -3.13 -0.90 -16.16
C ASP A 131 -2.96 -2.29 -15.53
N GLU A 132 -1.96 -3.05 -15.95
CA GLU A 132 -1.63 -4.34 -15.33
C GLU A 132 -1.29 -4.19 -13.85
N ARG A 133 -0.46 -3.20 -13.49
CA ARG A 133 -0.11 -2.92 -12.08
C ARG A 133 -1.33 -2.53 -11.26
N LEU A 134 -2.15 -1.62 -11.78
CA LEU A 134 -3.39 -1.20 -11.12
C LEU A 134 -4.35 -2.36 -10.92
N ASN A 135 -4.51 -3.21 -11.93
CA ASN A 135 -5.38 -4.38 -11.87
C ASN A 135 -4.85 -5.44 -10.90
N ALA A 136 -3.54 -5.64 -10.83
CA ALA A 136 -2.92 -6.53 -9.84
C ALA A 136 -3.20 -6.06 -8.41
N ILE A 137 -3.08 -4.75 -8.14
CA ILE A 137 -3.38 -4.17 -6.83
C ILE A 137 -4.88 -4.31 -6.51
N ARG A 138 -5.76 -3.95 -7.46
CA ARG A 138 -7.22 -4.09 -7.29
C ARG A 138 -7.61 -5.52 -6.94
N SER A 139 -7.11 -6.48 -7.72
CA SER A 139 -7.42 -7.90 -7.51
C SER A 139 -6.93 -8.41 -6.16
N ARG A 140 -5.72 -8.02 -5.74
CA ARG A 140 -5.15 -8.39 -4.45
C ARG A 140 -6.00 -7.85 -3.29
N VAL A 141 -6.31 -6.56 -3.29
CA VAL A 141 -7.09 -5.93 -2.22
C VAL A 141 -8.52 -6.46 -2.17
N GLN A 142 -9.15 -6.66 -3.33
CA GLN A 142 -10.50 -7.24 -3.41
C GLN A 142 -10.53 -8.68 -2.88
N HIS A 143 -9.51 -9.48 -3.21
CA HIS A 143 -9.41 -10.85 -2.68
C HIS A 143 -9.28 -10.85 -1.16
N MET A 144 -8.39 -10.01 -0.59
CA MET A 144 -8.24 -9.89 0.86
C MET A 144 -9.53 -9.38 1.51
N ALA A 145 -10.18 -8.38 0.92
CA ALA A 145 -11.46 -7.88 1.41
C ALA A 145 -12.52 -8.97 1.43
N ALA A 146 -12.65 -9.77 0.38
CA ALA A 146 -13.62 -10.86 0.32
C ALA A 146 -13.43 -11.89 1.46
N VAL A 147 -12.17 -12.27 1.75
CA VAL A 147 -11.85 -13.20 2.84
C VAL A 147 -12.23 -12.60 4.20
N VAL A 148 -11.84 -11.33 4.46
CA VAL A 148 -12.14 -10.67 5.73
C VAL A 148 -13.64 -10.42 5.91
N TRP A 149 -14.34 -10.01 4.85
CA TRP A 149 -15.78 -9.76 4.89
C TRP A 149 -16.57 -11.05 5.12
N GLU A 150 -16.13 -12.16 4.56
CA GLU A 150 -16.73 -13.47 4.84
C GLU A 150 -16.57 -13.85 6.32
N GLN A 151 -15.41 -13.58 6.92
CA GLN A 151 -15.22 -13.80 8.35
C GLN A 151 -16.08 -12.85 9.20
N GLN A 152 -16.20 -11.58 8.79
CA GLN A 152 -17.08 -10.62 9.47
C GLN A 152 -18.54 -11.06 9.40
N ARG A 153 -18.99 -11.53 8.22
CA ARG A 153 -20.34 -12.04 8.00
C ARG A 153 -20.64 -13.24 8.91
N ARG A 154 -19.76 -14.25 8.94
CA ARG A 154 -19.90 -15.42 9.82
C ARG A 154 -19.96 -15.04 11.29
N ARG A 155 -19.16 -14.07 11.73
CA ARG A 155 -19.21 -13.58 13.12
C ARG A 155 -20.52 -12.84 13.43
N HIS A 156 -21.05 -12.11 12.46
CA HIS A 156 -22.32 -11.43 12.56
C HIS A 156 -23.47 -12.43 12.67
N GLU A 157 -23.53 -13.42 11.79
CA GLU A 157 -24.51 -14.51 11.80
C GLU A 157 -24.47 -15.31 13.10
N ALA A 158 -23.27 -15.66 13.58
CA ALA A 158 -23.09 -16.35 14.86
C ALA A 158 -23.57 -15.54 16.07
N ARG A 159 -23.56 -14.20 15.99
CA ARG A 159 -23.98 -13.31 17.08
C ARG A 159 -25.49 -13.09 17.13
N PHE A 160 -26.14 -12.99 15.97
CA PHE A 160 -27.54 -12.58 15.86
C PHE A 160 -28.48 -13.74 15.52
N GLY A 161 -27.95 -14.91 15.07
CA GLY A 161 -28.74 -16.08 14.67
C GLY A 161 -29.54 -15.84 13.39
N ASP A 162 -30.46 -16.77 13.09
CA ASP A 162 -31.34 -16.70 11.90
C ASP A 162 -32.59 -15.81 12.11
N GLY A 163 -32.65 -15.06 13.23
CA GLY A 163 -33.73 -14.12 13.50
C GLY A 163 -33.58 -12.78 12.79
N GLU A 164 -34.38 -11.77 13.19
CA GLU A 164 -34.30 -10.39 12.69
C GLU A 164 -32.90 -9.78 12.89
N SER A 165 -31.94 -10.21 12.06
CA SER A 165 -30.57 -9.68 12.05
C SER A 165 -30.58 -8.34 11.32
N PRO A 166 -29.99 -7.27 11.87
CA PRO A 166 -29.77 -6.06 11.11
C PRO A 166 -28.92 -6.39 9.88
N ASP A 167 -29.19 -5.71 8.75
CA ASP A 167 -28.45 -5.91 7.50
C ASP A 167 -26.94 -5.85 7.76
N PHE A 168 -26.22 -6.88 7.32
CA PHE A 168 -24.78 -6.93 7.46
C PHE A 168 -24.13 -5.93 6.51
N VAL A 169 -23.41 -4.95 7.06
CA VAL A 169 -22.59 -4.02 6.31
C VAL A 169 -21.12 -4.34 6.59
N PRO A 170 -20.35 -4.77 5.56
CA PRO A 170 -18.95 -5.08 5.73
C PRO A 170 -18.14 -3.82 6.09
N ARG A 171 -17.21 -3.96 7.02
CA ARG A 171 -16.28 -2.87 7.34
C ARG A 171 -15.11 -2.88 6.37
N PRO A 172 -14.66 -1.71 5.91
CA PRO A 172 -13.47 -1.62 5.10
C PRO A 172 -12.27 -2.31 5.78
N ILE A 173 -11.43 -2.94 4.99
CA ILE A 173 -10.16 -3.49 5.46
C ILE A 173 -9.08 -2.39 5.44
N ARG A 174 -7.97 -2.62 6.15
CA ARG A 174 -6.87 -1.64 6.24
C ARG A 174 -6.34 -1.26 4.86
N GLU A 175 -6.16 -2.25 3.99
CA GLU A 175 -5.65 -2.07 2.62
C GLU A 175 -6.53 -1.16 1.76
N GLN A 176 -7.82 -1.04 2.06
CA GLN A 176 -8.72 -0.09 1.39
C GLN A 176 -8.61 1.34 1.91
N MET A 177 -7.89 1.54 3.01
CA MET A 177 -7.67 2.86 3.61
C MET A 177 -6.19 3.29 3.52
N ASP A 178 -5.35 2.46 2.93
CA ASP A 178 -3.91 2.67 2.82
C ASP A 178 -3.53 3.11 1.40
N VAL A 179 -2.28 3.50 1.23
CA VAL A 179 -1.69 3.81 -0.07
C VAL A 179 -0.93 2.59 -0.58
N HIS A 180 -0.94 2.41 -1.90
CA HIS A 180 -0.32 1.27 -2.57
C HIS A 180 0.80 1.72 -3.48
N VAL A 181 1.96 1.06 -3.36
CA VAL A 181 3.10 1.32 -4.25
C VAL A 181 2.76 0.86 -5.67
N ILE A 182 2.71 1.81 -6.59
CA ILE A 182 2.49 1.58 -8.03
C ILE A 182 3.81 1.40 -8.75
N VAL A 183 4.77 2.27 -8.43
CA VAL A 183 6.09 2.23 -9.03
C VAL A 183 7.13 2.15 -7.91
N PRO A 184 7.73 0.99 -7.71
CA PRO A 184 8.91 0.86 -6.86
C PRO A 184 10.17 1.30 -7.63
N ASP A 185 11.25 1.51 -6.92
CA ASP A 185 12.61 1.68 -7.46
C ASP A 185 12.82 2.90 -8.38
N LEU A 186 12.07 3.97 -8.21
CA LEU A 186 12.31 5.22 -8.91
C LEU A 186 13.69 5.80 -8.54
N THR A 187 14.40 6.29 -9.54
CA THR A 187 15.61 7.10 -9.33
C THR A 187 15.24 8.48 -8.82
N GLU A 188 16.21 9.19 -8.24
CA GLU A 188 16.00 10.57 -7.77
C GLU A 188 15.52 11.49 -8.90
N ALA A 189 16.08 11.38 -10.09
CA ALA A 189 15.66 12.18 -11.24
C ALA A 189 14.20 11.92 -11.65
N GLN A 190 13.75 10.67 -11.56
CA GLN A 190 12.36 10.31 -11.83
C GLN A 190 11.42 10.82 -10.74
N ALA A 191 11.84 10.73 -9.47
CA ALA A 191 11.06 11.24 -8.34
C ALA A 191 10.88 12.77 -8.40
N VAL A 192 11.94 13.52 -8.74
CA VAL A 192 11.86 14.98 -8.96
C VAL A 192 10.81 15.33 -10.02
N GLY A 193 10.67 14.51 -11.08
CA GLY A 193 9.62 14.71 -12.08
C GLY A 193 8.18 14.56 -11.54
N LEU A 194 8.01 13.89 -10.41
CA LEU A 194 6.70 13.70 -9.75
C LEU A 194 6.48 14.63 -8.56
N GLU A 195 7.53 15.26 -8.04
CA GLU A 195 7.49 16.02 -6.78
C GLU A 195 6.49 17.17 -6.82
N ALA A 196 6.46 17.94 -7.92
CA ALA A 196 5.53 19.05 -8.06
C ALA A 196 4.07 18.57 -8.04
N PHE A 197 3.78 17.47 -8.73
CA PHE A 197 2.43 16.90 -8.74
C PHE A 197 2.05 16.33 -7.38
N ALA A 198 2.97 15.60 -6.72
CA ALA A 198 2.74 15.04 -5.39
C ALA A 198 2.53 16.12 -4.32
N ALA A 199 3.25 17.24 -4.42
CA ALA A 199 3.08 18.37 -3.50
C ALA A 199 1.71 19.06 -3.62
N ASP A 200 1.15 19.11 -4.83
CA ASP A 200 -0.17 19.71 -5.09
C ASP A 200 -1.33 18.72 -4.77
N HIS A 201 -1.04 17.41 -4.72
CA HIS A 201 -2.03 16.33 -4.58
C HIS A 201 -1.55 15.26 -3.60
N ASP A 202 -1.15 15.66 -2.40
CA ASP A 202 -0.62 14.80 -1.34
C ASP A 202 -1.65 13.81 -0.76
N ASP A 203 -2.93 14.07 -1.01
CA ASP A 203 -4.04 13.16 -0.66
C ASP A 203 -4.19 11.97 -1.62
N VAL A 204 -3.57 12.01 -2.78
CA VAL A 204 -3.66 10.96 -3.81
C VAL A 204 -2.34 10.30 -4.11
N LEU A 205 -1.26 11.07 -4.27
CA LEU A 205 0.08 10.60 -4.63
C LEU A 205 1.07 10.91 -3.51
N ASP A 206 1.68 9.85 -2.99
CA ASP A 206 2.70 9.91 -1.95
C ASP A 206 4.04 9.43 -2.51
N LEU A 207 5.05 10.28 -2.48
CA LEU A 207 6.42 9.94 -2.86
C LEU A 207 7.20 9.57 -1.61
N ARG A 208 7.55 8.29 -1.53
CA ARG A 208 8.27 7.74 -0.38
C ARG A 208 9.71 7.48 -0.69
N TYR A 209 10.54 7.81 0.26
CA TYR A 209 11.93 7.40 0.23
C TYR A 209 12.04 5.90 0.53
N ALA A 210 12.58 5.15 -0.40
CA ALA A 210 12.75 3.72 -0.33
C ALA A 210 14.22 3.32 -0.47
N ARG A 211 14.49 2.03 -0.33
CA ARG A 211 15.84 1.47 -0.46
C ARG A 211 15.78 0.17 -1.20
N ARG A 212 16.68 0.03 -2.14
CA ARG A 212 16.85 -1.22 -2.84
C ARG A 212 18.16 -1.89 -2.42
N ARG A 213 18.06 -3.13 -1.99
CA ARG A 213 19.25 -3.96 -1.77
C ARG A 213 19.77 -4.40 -3.14
N ILE A 214 20.98 -4.01 -3.47
CA ILE A 214 21.64 -4.43 -4.70
C ILE A 214 22.79 -5.39 -4.37
N HIS A 215 23.00 -6.32 -5.28
CA HIS A 215 24.08 -7.30 -5.26
C HIS A 215 24.90 -7.08 -6.55
N PRO A 216 25.96 -6.25 -6.50
CA PRO A 216 26.71 -5.86 -7.71
C PRO A 216 27.32 -7.04 -8.48
N PHE A 217 27.48 -8.20 -7.82
CA PHE A 217 28.04 -9.42 -8.40
C PHE A 217 27.01 -10.56 -8.45
N ASP A 218 25.75 -10.25 -8.70
CA ASP A 218 24.68 -11.26 -8.81
C ASP A 218 24.95 -12.25 -9.95
N ASP A 219 25.54 -11.75 -11.06
CA ASP A 219 25.99 -12.56 -12.21
C ASP A 219 27.48 -12.32 -12.46
N GLU A 220 28.35 -13.17 -11.90
CA GLU A 220 29.77 -13.12 -12.18
C GLU A 220 30.14 -14.05 -13.35
N ARG A 221 30.81 -13.50 -14.34
CA ARG A 221 31.38 -14.29 -15.44
C ARG A 221 32.76 -14.76 -15.04
N ILE A 222 32.91 -16.07 -14.96
CA ILE A 222 34.16 -16.71 -14.57
C ILE A 222 34.68 -17.51 -15.76
N ASP A 223 35.93 -17.27 -16.13
CA ASP A 223 36.62 -18.11 -17.10
C ASP A 223 37.15 -19.35 -16.39
N VAL A 224 36.58 -20.50 -16.71
CA VAL A 224 36.93 -21.80 -16.12
C VAL A 224 37.80 -22.57 -17.10
N ASP A 225 39.01 -22.90 -16.68
CA ASP A 225 39.85 -23.84 -17.39
C ASP A 225 39.29 -25.27 -17.25
N MET A 226 38.66 -25.75 -18.30
CA MET A 226 38.02 -27.07 -18.32
C MET A 226 39.02 -28.20 -18.23
N SER A 227 40.33 -27.96 -18.41
CA SER A 227 41.36 -28.98 -18.24
C SER A 227 41.53 -29.45 -16.82
N THR A 228 41.13 -28.64 -15.85
CA THR A 228 41.18 -28.92 -14.42
C THR A 228 39.93 -29.68 -13.93
N MET A 229 38.93 -29.85 -14.79
CA MET A 229 37.69 -30.51 -14.40
C MET A 229 37.77 -32.05 -14.39
N PRO A 230 36.96 -32.71 -13.58
CA PRO A 230 36.90 -34.20 -13.60
C PRO A 230 36.28 -34.71 -14.91
N MET A 231 36.67 -35.92 -15.28
CA MET A 231 35.99 -36.67 -16.36
C MET A 231 34.49 -36.87 -16.00
N PRO A 232 33.55 -36.77 -16.93
CA PRO A 232 33.70 -36.69 -18.39
C PRO A 232 33.70 -35.26 -18.96
N ILE A 233 33.65 -34.20 -18.10
CA ILE A 233 33.49 -32.80 -18.53
C ILE A 233 34.83 -32.08 -18.86
N ARG A 234 35.95 -32.80 -18.73
CA ARG A 234 37.28 -32.28 -19.01
C ARG A 234 37.46 -31.99 -20.50
N SER A 235 37.92 -30.79 -20.84
CA SER A 235 38.33 -30.38 -22.20
C SER A 235 39.50 -29.41 -22.11
N ASN A 236 40.23 -29.22 -23.23
CA ASN A 236 41.33 -28.25 -23.27
C ASN A 236 40.86 -26.83 -23.58
N GLU A 237 39.60 -26.54 -23.36
CA GLU A 237 39.01 -25.22 -23.65
C GLU A 237 38.86 -24.42 -22.35
N VAL A 238 39.02 -23.09 -22.46
CA VAL A 238 38.59 -22.17 -21.42
C VAL A 238 37.15 -21.81 -21.71
N LYS A 239 36.23 -22.17 -20.81
CA LYS A 239 34.82 -21.91 -21.01
C LYS A 239 34.37 -20.81 -20.07
N GLN A 240 33.74 -19.76 -20.61
CA GLN A 240 33.12 -18.74 -19.82
C GLN A 240 31.80 -19.26 -19.24
N ILE A 241 31.72 -19.30 -17.92
CA ILE A 241 30.53 -19.72 -17.20
C ILE A 241 29.98 -18.51 -16.45
N VAL A 242 28.68 -18.27 -16.58
CA VAL A 242 27.97 -17.30 -15.75
C VAL A 242 27.53 -18.01 -14.49
N VAL A 243 28.08 -17.58 -13.36
CA VAL A 243 27.66 -18.06 -12.03
C VAL A 243 26.60 -17.08 -11.53
N PRO A 244 25.32 -17.49 -11.53
CA PRO A 244 24.26 -16.65 -11.03
C PRO A 244 24.32 -16.60 -9.50
N ARG A 245 24.02 -15.45 -8.95
CA ARG A 245 23.84 -15.22 -7.49
C ARG A 245 25.04 -15.66 -6.66
N VAL A 246 26.21 -15.17 -7.03
CA VAL A 246 27.42 -15.37 -6.21
C VAL A 246 27.13 -14.90 -4.78
N ALA A 247 27.31 -15.78 -3.81
CA ALA A 247 27.03 -15.53 -2.40
C ALA A 247 25.55 -15.49 -1.95
N SER A 248 24.57 -15.82 -2.79
CA SER A 248 23.15 -15.89 -2.38
C SER A 248 22.91 -16.85 -1.21
N THR A 249 23.67 -17.96 -1.13
CA THR A 249 23.62 -18.90 0.00
C THR A 249 24.10 -18.31 1.32
N ILE A 250 24.93 -17.27 1.27
CA ILE A 250 25.46 -16.58 2.45
C ILE A 250 24.62 -15.35 2.79
N LEU A 251 24.20 -14.61 1.74
CA LEU A 251 23.45 -13.35 1.88
C LEU A 251 21.96 -13.60 2.11
N GLY A 252 21.46 -14.77 1.70
CA GLY A 252 20.04 -15.11 1.75
C GLY A 252 19.18 -14.29 0.80
N ASP A 253 17.95 -14.73 0.57
CA ASP A 253 16.92 -13.94 -0.11
C ASP A 253 16.20 -13.08 0.94
N LEU A 254 16.23 -11.77 0.74
CA LEU A 254 15.46 -10.85 1.57
C LEU A 254 14.01 -10.85 1.08
N ARG A 255 13.10 -11.33 1.90
CA ARG A 255 11.68 -11.12 1.68
C ARG A 255 11.36 -9.66 2.04
N ASN A 256 10.84 -8.91 1.08
CA ASN A 256 10.38 -7.53 1.31
C ASN A 256 9.03 -7.47 2.06
N GLU A 257 8.38 -8.62 2.26
CA GLU A 257 7.09 -8.71 2.94
C GLU A 257 7.27 -9.48 4.26
N VAL A 258 7.03 -8.79 5.37
CA VAL A 258 6.87 -9.41 6.68
C VAL A 258 5.39 -9.75 6.81
N TRP A 259 5.05 -11.05 6.73
CA TRP A 259 3.72 -11.51 7.11
C TRP A 259 3.59 -11.33 8.61
N GLN A 260 2.71 -10.44 9.03
CA GLN A 260 2.29 -10.37 10.43
C GLN A 260 1.30 -11.53 10.66
N GLU A 261 1.69 -12.49 11.51
CA GLU A 261 0.79 -13.53 12.02
C GLU A 261 -0.29 -12.96 12.94
#